data_a7b2d6186f425dd17dc46e2fad00ff0c
#
_entry.id   a7b2d6186f425dd17dc46e2fad00ff0c
#
_cell.length_a   1.000
_cell.length_b   1.000
_cell.length_c   1.000
_cell.angle_alpha   90.00
_cell.angle_beta   90.00
_cell.angle_gamma   90.00
#
_symmetry.space_group_name_H-M   'P 1'
#
loop_
_entity.id
_entity.type
_entity.pdbx_description
1 polymer ?
#
loop_
_entity_poly.entity_id
_entity_poly.type
_entity_poly.pdbx_seq_one_letter_code
_entity_poly.pdbx_strand_id
1 'polypeptide(L)'
;MKSKKKGKKASESLTIMNELVLPNDTNVFGNLMGGRLMYWMDIAAGIAAGKHCSTPSMTASVDNLSFKNPIKLGNVVHIEAKVCRAFNTSMEIHIKVWGKDLLHEYEYESNEAYFTFVALDPNGKPRSVPALIPETDEEKKLFDGALRRRQLRLILAGKMKPNDATELKALFV
;
A
#
# COMPACT_ATOMS: atom_id res chain seq x y z
N MET A 1 -20.97 19.09 16.93
CA MET A 1 -21.02 18.75 15.47
C MET A 1 -19.62 18.30 15.04
N LYS A 2 -19.45 17.02 14.63
CA LYS A 2 -18.18 16.55 14.05
C LYS A 2 -18.04 17.19 12.67
N SER A 3 -17.12 18.13 12.50
CA SER A 3 -16.76 18.66 11.18
C SER A 3 -16.45 17.51 10.25
N LYS A 4 -17.20 17.34 9.17
CA LYS A 4 -16.86 16.40 8.10
C LYS A 4 -15.48 16.81 7.57
N LYS A 5 -14.45 15.99 7.78
CA LYS A 5 -13.12 16.26 7.23
C LYS A 5 -13.25 16.40 5.71
N LYS A 6 -12.71 17.50 5.17
CA LYS A 6 -12.64 17.72 3.72
C LYS A 6 -11.91 16.52 3.09
N GLY A 7 -12.43 16.00 1.97
CA GLY A 7 -11.76 14.92 1.22
C GLY A 7 -10.37 15.35 0.76
N LYS A 8 -9.45 14.41 0.66
CA LYS A 8 -8.10 14.62 0.13
C LYS A 8 -7.91 13.88 -1.20
N LYS A 9 -7.17 14.48 -2.10
CA LYS A 9 -6.81 13.89 -3.38
C LYS A 9 -5.83 12.73 -3.17
N ALA A 10 -5.89 11.71 -4.03
CA ALA A 10 -4.97 10.58 -3.96
C ALA A 10 -3.51 11.05 -4.13
N SER A 11 -3.26 11.98 -5.03
CA SER A 11 -1.95 12.58 -5.30
C SER A 11 -1.28 13.21 -4.08
N GLU A 12 -2.06 13.75 -3.12
CA GLU A 12 -1.52 14.35 -1.89
C GLU A 12 -0.81 13.35 -0.97
N SER A 13 -1.10 12.06 -1.11
CA SER A 13 -0.47 10.99 -0.33
C SER A 13 0.75 10.38 -1.00
N LEU A 14 1.02 10.71 -2.27
CA LEU A 14 2.13 10.10 -3.01
C LEU A 14 3.45 10.23 -2.23
N THR A 15 4.09 9.09 -2.05
CA THR A 15 5.37 8.96 -1.36
C THR A 15 6.30 8.17 -2.25
N ILE A 16 7.45 8.76 -2.56
CA ILE A 16 8.51 8.15 -3.36
C ILE A 16 9.70 7.94 -2.44
N MET A 17 10.25 6.73 -2.45
CA MET A 17 11.44 6.37 -1.68
C MET A 17 12.41 5.62 -2.59
N ASN A 18 13.69 5.91 -2.46
CA ASN A 18 14.76 5.24 -3.19
C ASN A 18 15.79 4.73 -2.19
N GLU A 19 16.17 3.45 -2.31
CA GLU A 19 17.15 2.80 -1.45
C GLU A 19 18.18 2.06 -2.29
N LEU A 20 19.44 2.22 -1.97
CA LEU A 20 20.53 1.44 -2.59
C LEU A 20 20.64 0.09 -1.90
N VAL A 21 20.64 -0.99 -2.68
CA VAL A 21 20.82 -2.35 -2.14
C VAL A 21 22.28 -2.56 -1.75
N LEU A 22 22.53 -2.62 -0.44
CA LEU A 22 23.84 -2.83 0.15
C LEU A 22 24.09 -4.32 0.48
N PRO A 23 25.35 -4.75 0.73
CA PRO A 23 25.65 -6.15 1.07
C PRO A 23 24.79 -6.70 2.23
N ASN A 24 24.55 -5.89 3.27
CA ASN A 24 23.73 -6.28 4.44
C ASN A 24 22.22 -6.42 4.15
N ASP A 25 21.76 -5.99 2.97
CA ASP A 25 20.38 -6.11 2.55
C ASP A 25 20.13 -7.35 1.69
N THR A 26 21.19 -8.11 1.35
CA THR A 26 21.13 -9.21 0.40
C THR A 26 21.15 -10.59 1.06
N ASN A 27 20.52 -11.55 0.38
CA ASN A 27 20.61 -12.97 0.68
C ASN A 27 21.90 -13.59 0.08
N VAL A 28 22.07 -14.90 0.30
CA VAL A 28 23.23 -15.67 -0.21
C VAL A 28 23.40 -15.68 -1.72
N PHE A 29 22.39 -15.29 -2.48
CA PHE A 29 22.43 -15.17 -3.94
C PHE A 29 22.73 -13.74 -4.42
N GLY A 30 23.05 -12.80 -3.52
CA GLY A 30 23.29 -11.40 -3.86
C GLY A 30 22.03 -10.62 -4.27
N ASN A 31 20.85 -11.10 -3.92
CA ASN A 31 19.58 -10.43 -4.18
C ASN A 31 19.03 -9.81 -2.88
N LEU A 32 18.31 -8.69 -3.01
CA LEU A 32 17.61 -8.05 -1.90
C LEU A 32 16.72 -9.06 -1.17
N MET A 33 16.86 -9.12 0.16
CA MET A 33 15.99 -9.94 1.00
C MET A 33 14.55 -9.43 0.98
N GLY A 34 13.58 -10.34 0.82
CA GLY A 34 12.16 -9.98 0.84
C GLY A 34 11.73 -9.25 2.12
N GLY A 35 12.24 -9.65 3.28
CA GLY A 35 11.96 -8.97 4.55
C GLY A 35 12.50 -7.53 4.60
N ARG A 36 13.67 -7.27 3.99
CA ARG A 36 14.22 -5.92 3.87
C ARG A 36 13.35 -5.06 2.95
N LEU A 37 12.94 -5.59 1.81
CA LEU A 37 12.03 -4.89 0.90
C LEU A 37 10.70 -4.57 1.59
N MET A 38 10.10 -5.53 2.29
CA MET A 38 8.85 -5.30 3.05
C MET A 38 9.01 -4.18 4.10
N TYR A 39 10.15 -4.12 4.77
CA TYR A 39 10.44 -3.05 5.73
C TYR A 39 10.42 -1.66 5.06
N TRP A 40 11.05 -1.50 3.90
CA TRP A 40 11.03 -0.24 3.16
C TRP A 40 9.64 0.10 2.62
N MET A 41 8.92 -0.91 2.12
CA MET A 41 7.53 -0.75 1.68
C MET A 41 6.61 -0.29 2.83
N ASP A 42 6.78 -0.84 4.04
CA ASP A 42 6.00 -0.45 5.22
C ASP A 42 6.28 1.00 5.62
N ILE A 43 7.53 1.43 5.58
CA ILE A 43 7.91 2.84 5.83
C ILE A 43 7.23 3.76 4.81
N ALA A 44 7.35 3.47 3.51
CA ALA A 44 6.76 4.29 2.45
C ALA A 44 5.23 4.35 2.59
N ALA A 45 4.59 3.22 2.90
CA ALA A 45 3.15 3.13 3.13
C ALA A 45 2.71 3.92 4.37
N GLY A 46 3.48 3.83 5.47
CA GLY A 46 3.24 4.59 6.69
C GLY A 46 3.31 6.10 6.48
N ILE A 47 4.28 6.57 5.68
CA ILE A 47 4.39 7.98 5.28
C ILE A 47 3.18 8.41 4.44
N ALA A 48 2.79 7.60 3.44
CA ALA A 48 1.62 7.88 2.60
C ALA A 48 0.33 7.95 3.45
N ALA A 49 0.15 6.99 4.37
CA ALA A 49 -0.97 6.98 5.31
C ALA A 49 -0.99 8.23 6.19
N GLY A 50 0.17 8.62 6.75
CA GLY A 50 0.33 9.82 7.58
C GLY A 50 -0.02 11.11 6.83
N LYS A 51 0.44 11.26 5.59
CA LYS A 51 0.08 12.39 4.70
C LYS A 51 -1.45 12.48 4.53
N HIS A 52 -2.13 11.34 4.36
CA HIS A 52 -3.58 11.31 4.15
C HIS A 52 -4.36 11.57 5.43
N CYS A 53 -4.09 10.83 6.51
CA CYS A 53 -4.91 10.91 7.74
C CYS A 53 -4.50 12.04 8.69
N SER A 54 -3.25 12.55 8.59
CA SER A 54 -2.66 13.56 9.50
C SER A 54 -2.73 13.16 10.98
N THR A 55 -2.59 11.85 11.25
CA THR A 55 -2.57 11.25 12.60
C THR A 55 -1.67 10.03 12.60
N PRO A 56 -1.20 9.52 13.75
CA PRO A 56 -0.54 8.23 13.82
C PRO A 56 -1.39 7.13 13.17
N SER A 57 -0.73 6.21 12.51
CA SER A 57 -1.39 5.05 11.89
C SER A 57 -0.49 3.82 12.01
N MET A 58 -1.09 2.64 11.99
CA MET A 58 -0.37 1.38 12.09
C MET A 58 -0.79 0.41 10.99
N THR A 59 0.14 -0.44 10.57
CA THR A 59 -0.09 -1.51 9.61
C THR A 59 -1.03 -2.55 10.22
N ALA A 60 -2.09 -2.88 9.48
CA ALA A 60 -3.08 -3.88 9.89
C ALA A 60 -3.04 -5.15 9.03
N SER A 61 -2.72 -5.02 7.75
CA SER A 61 -2.54 -6.16 6.84
C SER A 61 -1.70 -5.79 5.62
N VAL A 62 -1.10 -6.83 5.02
CA VAL A 62 -0.39 -6.78 3.75
C VAL A 62 -1.04 -7.81 2.83
N ASP A 63 -1.51 -7.37 1.69
CA ASP A 63 -2.23 -8.22 0.74
C ASP A 63 -1.52 -8.24 -0.62
N ASN A 64 -1.60 -9.37 -1.33
CA ASN A 64 -1.10 -9.55 -2.70
C ASN A 64 0.40 -9.25 -2.90
N LEU A 65 1.21 -9.47 -1.88
CA LEU A 65 2.66 -9.33 -2.03
C LEU A 65 3.22 -10.51 -2.82
N SER A 66 3.79 -10.23 -3.98
CA SER A 66 4.50 -11.22 -4.80
C SER A 66 5.86 -10.67 -5.21
N PHE A 67 6.88 -11.52 -5.17
CA PHE A 67 8.24 -11.19 -5.60
C PHE A 67 8.44 -11.72 -7.02
N LYS A 68 8.19 -10.87 -8.03
CA LYS A 68 8.24 -11.27 -9.44
C LYS A 68 9.66 -11.31 -9.98
N ASN A 69 10.42 -10.23 -9.75
CA ASN A 69 11.76 -10.06 -10.24
C ASN A 69 12.73 -9.72 -9.10
N PRO A 70 13.85 -10.44 -8.92
CA PRO A 70 14.83 -10.16 -7.89
C PRO A 70 15.54 -8.83 -8.15
N ILE A 71 15.81 -8.08 -7.09
CA ILE A 71 16.60 -6.84 -7.12
C ILE A 71 18.00 -7.18 -6.62
N LYS A 72 19.02 -6.88 -7.42
CA LYS A 72 20.41 -7.27 -7.15
C LYS A 72 21.13 -6.28 -6.25
N LEU A 73 22.20 -6.76 -5.62
CA LEU A 73 23.20 -5.91 -4.96
C LEU A 73 23.66 -4.79 -5.91
N GLY A 74 23.73 -3.56 -5.40
CA GLY A 74 24.13 -2.37 -6.16
C GLY A 74 23.02 -1.72 -6.99
N ASN A 75 21.86 -2.36 -7.13
CA ASN A 75 20.73 -1.73 -7.77
C ASN A 75 20.01 -0.78 -6.80
N VAL A 76 19.28 0.19 -7.33
CA VAL A 76 18.40 1.05 -6.55
C VAL A 76 16.99 0.46 -6.54
N VAL A 77 16.40 0.38 -5.37
CA VAL A 77 14.96 0.10 -5.18
C VAL A 77 14.22 1.41 -5.25
N HIS A 78 13.32 1.54 -6.21
CA HIS A 78 12.40 2.67 -6.30
C HIS A 78 11.01 2.21 -5.83
N ILE A 79 10.45 2.90 -4.85
CA ILE A 79 9.17 2.58 -4.23
C ILE A 79 8.24 3.77 -4.38
N GLU A 80 7.06 3.53 -4.95
CA GLU A 80 5.95 4.49 -4.95
C GLU A 80 4.81 3.95 -4.08
N ALA A 81 4.40 4.70 -3.07
CA ALA A 81 3.27 4.38 -2.21
C ALA A 81 2.23 5.50 -2.26
N LYS A 82 0.97 5.13 -2.47
CA LYS A 82 -0.13 6.09 -2.58
C LYS A 82 -1.41 5.49 -1.99
N VAL A 83 -2.15 6.28 -1.19
CA VAL A 83 -3.47 5.84 -0.71
C VAL A 83 -4.40 5.68 -1.90
N CYS A 84 -4.95 4.48 -2.08
CA CYS A 84 -5.88 4.17 -3.15
C CYS A 84 -7.35 4.13 -2.69
N ARG A 85 -7.61 3.92 -1.38
CA ARG A 85 -8.94 4.07 -0.79
C ARG A 85 -8.88 4.39 0.70
N ALA A 86 -9.76 5.30 1.14
CA ALA A 86 -10.06 5.53 2.54
C ALA A 86 -11.41 4.90 2.89
N PHE A 87 -11.45 4.20 4.03
CA PHE A 87 -12.65 3.67 4.67
C PHE A 87 -13.03 4.54 5.88
N ASN A 88 -13.72 3.99 6.89
CA ASN A 88 -14.07 4.78 8.07
C ASN A 88 -12.83 5.17 8.89
N THR A 89 -12.03 4.17 9.31
CA THR A 89 -10.86 4.36 10.18
C THR A 89 -9.57 3.81 9.57
N SER A 90 -9.63 3.26 8.39
CA SER A 90 -8.50 2.62 7.70
C SER A 90 -8.34 3.14 6.29
N MET A 91 -7.15 2.95 5.75
CA MET A 91 -6.78 3.31 4.38
C MET A 91 -6.10 2.11 3.74
N GLU A 92 -6.36 1.90 2.46
CA GLU A 92 -5.58 0.98 1.64
C GLU A 92 -4.56 1.79 0.85
N ILE A 93 -3.30 1.36 0.92
CA ILE A 93 -2.17 1.95 0.23
C ILE A 93 -1.72 1.00 -0.87
N HIS A 94 -1.70 1.48 -2.09
CA HIS A 94 -1.12 0.79 -3.24
C HIS A 94 0.36 1.11 -3.31
N ILE A 95 1.19 0.07 -3.48
CA ILE A 95 2.65 0.19 -3.54
C ILE A 95 3.14 -0.50 -4.80
N LYS A 96 3.93 0.23 -5.59
CA LYS A 96 4.70 -0.32 -6.72
C LYS A 96 6.18 -0.21 -6.42
N VAL A 97 6.93 -1.21 -6.83
CA VAL A 97 8.38 -1.28 -6.62
C VAL A 97 9.08 -1.62 -7.93
N TRP A 98 10.12 -0.86 -8.23
CA TRP A 98 11.01 -1.10 -9.35
C TRP A 98 12.44 -1.33 -8.86
N GLY A 99 13.17 -2.18 -9.57
CA GLY A 99 14.61 -2.28 -9.51
C GLY A 99 15.24 -1.43 -10.62
N LYS A 100 16.22 -0.60 -10.27
CA LYS A 100 16.96 0.23 -11.23
C LYS A 100 18.44 -0.15 -11.21
N ASP A 101 18.93 -0.63 -12.33
CA ASP A 101 20.36 -0.82 -12.56
C ASP A 101 20.93 0.47 -13.14
N LEU A 102 21.66 1.23 -12.31
CA LEU A 102 22.19 2.53 -12.71
C LEU A 102 23.35 2.43 -13.69
N LEU A 103 24.06 1.29 -13.73
CA LEU A 103 25.22 1.10 -14.60
C LEU A 103 24.81 0.76 -16.03
N HIS A 104 23.66 0.07 -16.18
CA HIS A 104 23.15 -0.35 -17.48
C HIS A 104 21.90 0.44 -17.91
N GLU A 105 21.54 1.50 -17.14
CA GLU A 105 20.37 2.35 -17.40
C GLU A 105 19.07 1.55 -17.59
N TYR A 106 18.89 0.48 -16.80
CA TYR A 106 17.79 -0.45 -16.94
C TYR A 106 16.88 -0.39 -15.71
N GLU A 107 15.57 -0.23 -15.94
CA GLU A 107 14.53 -0.25 -14.90
C GLU A 107 13.51 -1.36 -15.19
N TYR A 108 13.07 -2.06 -14.17
CA TYR A 108 12.08 -3.13 -14.27
C TYR A 108 11.16 -3.15 -13.04
N GLU A 109 9.88 -3.48 -13.27
CA GLU A 109 8.93 -3.69 -12.20
C GLU A 109 9.30 -4.97 -11.44
N SER A 110 9.42 -4.85 -10.11
CA SER A 110 9.75 -5.96 -9.23
C SER A 110 8.54 -6.46 -8.46
N ASN A 111 7.82 -5.57 -7.79
CA ASN A 111 6.76 -5.93 -6.85
C ASN A 111 5.58 -4.99 -6.93
N GLU A 112 4.42 -5.52 -6.58
CA GLU A 112 3.21 -4.75 -6.30
C GLU A 112 2.56 -5.32 -5.04
N ALA A 113 2.00 -4.45 -4.18
CA ALA A 113 1.31 -4.87 -2.98
C ALA A 113 0.26 -3.84 -2.53
N TYR A 114 -0.65 -4.29 -1.67
CA TYR A 114 -1.64 -3.45 -1.02
C TYR A 114 -1.49 -3.57 0.50
N PHE A 115 -1.21 -2.44 1.15
CA PHE A 115 -1.10 -2.37 2.61
C PHE A 115 -2.33 -1.69 3.18
N THR A 116 -2.85 -2.21 4.29
CA THR A 116 -3.93 -1.56 5.04
C THR A 116 -3.38 -0.95 6.32
N PHE A 117 -3.60 0.35 6.48
CA PHE A 117 -3.26 1.09 7.69
C PHE A 117 -4.52 1.55 8.42
N VAL A 118 -4.50 1.50 9.76
CA VAL A 118 -5.56 2.02 10.63
C VAL A 118 -5.06 3.29 11.30
N ALA A 119 -5.82 4.39 11.14
CA ALA A 119 -5.53 5.65 11.82
C ALA A 119 -5.93 5.59 13.29
N LEU A 120 -5.08 6.11 14.17
CA LEU A 120 -5.25 6.06 15.61
C LEU A 120 -5.36 7.47 16.21
N ASP A 121 -6.10 7.57 17.29
CA ASP A 121 -6.10 8.74 18.17
C ASP A 121 -4.91 8.67 19.18
N PRO A 122 -4.69 9.73 19.98
CA PRO A 122 -3.62 9.72 20.99
C PRO A 122 -3.72 8.60 22.03
N ASN A 123 -4.90 7.99 22.19
CA ASN A 123 -5.15 6.88 23.11
C ASN A 123 -5.01 5.51 22.43
N GLY A 124 -4.55 5.47 21.15
CA GLY A 124 -4.39 4.25 20.38
C GLY A 124 -5.70 3.65 19.85
N LYS A 125 -6.82 4.40 19.88
CA LYS A 125 -8.12 3.94 19.38
C LYS A 125 -8.31 4.32 17.91
N PRO A 126 -8.98 3.48 17.09
CA PRO A 126 -9.26 3.79 15.70
C PRO A 126 -10.00 5.12 15.54
N ARG A 127 -9.50 5.97 14.64
CA ARG A 127 -10.03 7.31 14.34
C ARG A 127 -10.44 7.44 12.89
N SER A 128 -11.55 8.18 12.63
CA SER A 128 -12.02 8.41 11.27
C SER A 128 -11.00 9.20 10.42
N VAL A 129 -10.83 8.78 9.17
CA VAL A 129 -9.94 9.39 8.17
C VAL A 129 -10.72 10.28 7.19
N PRO A 130 -10.07 11.24 6.50
CA PRO A 130 -10.68 11.97 5.39
C PRO A 130 -11.09 11.00 4.27
N ALA A 131 -12.14 11.33 3.52
CA ALA A 131 -12.47 10.61 2.30
C ALA A 131 -11.35 10.80 1.26
N LEU A 132 -11.10 9.77 0.43
CA LEU A 132 -10.18 9.88 -0.71
C LEU A 132 -10.94 10.35 -1.96
N ILE A 133 -10.32 11.22 -2.73
CA ILE A 133 -10.79 11.70 -4.03
C ILE A 133 -9.81 11.19 -5.10
N PRO A 134 -10.17 10.15 -5.88
CA PRO A 134 -9.35 9.72 -7.01
C PRO A 134 -9.48 10.71 -8.16
N GLU A 135 -8.36 11.02 -8.82
CA GLU A 135 -8.30 12.04 -9.88
C GLU A 135 -8.17 11.40 -11.28
N THR A 136 -7.32 10.38 -11.42
CA THR A 136 -7.05 9.70 -12.69
C THR A 136 -7.89 8.45 -12.86
N ASP A 137 -7.98 7.94 -14.09
CA ASP A 137 -8.71 6.68 -14.37
C ASP A 137 -8.01 5.47 -13.74
N GLU A 138 -6.67 5.49 -13.62
CA GLU A 138 -5.94 4.47 -12.87
C GLU A 138 -6.31 4.51 -11.39
N GLU A 139 -6.34 5.69 -10.79
CA GLU A 139 -6.75 5.87 -9.39
C GLU A 139 -8.19 5.44 -9.14
N LYS A 140 -9.12 5.72 -10.07
CA LYS A 140 -10.50 5.25 -9.98
C LYS A 140 -10.58 3.72 -10.02
N LYS A 141 -9.84 3.06 -10.92
CA LYS A 141 -9.77 1.58 -10.98
C LYS A 141 -9.24 0.97 -9.69
N LEU A 142 -8.16 1.55 -9.11
CA LEU A 142 -7.61 1.12 -7.83
C LEU A 142 -8.62 1.33 -6.69
N PHE A 143 -9.29 2.47 -6.68
CA PHE A 143 -10.30 2.85 -5.69
C PHE A 143 -11.49 1.89 -5.69
N ASP A 144 -12.03 1.54 -6.87
CA ASP A 144 -13.14 0.59 -7.00
C ASP A 144 -12.71 -0.82 -6.64
N GLY A 145 -11.52 -1.24 -7.10
CA GLY A 145 -10.95 -2.55 -6.76
C GLY A 145 -10.71 -2.78 -5.27
N ALA A 146 -10.47 -1.71 -4.51
CA ALA A 146 -10.22 -1.79 -3.07
C ALA A 146 -11.38 -2.37 -2.25
N LEU A 147 -12.63 -2.19 -2.69
CA LEU A 147 -13.79 -2.80 -2.03
C LEU A 147 -13.73 -4.32 -2.12
N ARG A 148 -13.42 -4.85 -3.30
CA ARG A 148 -13.32 -6.29 -3.54
C ARG A 148 -12.17 -6.90 -2.73
N ARG A 149 -10.99 -6.25 -2.73
CA ARG A 149 -9.85 -6.67 -1.90
C ARG A 149 -10.19 -6.69 -0.42
N ARG A 150 -10.87 -5.65 0.07
CA ARG A 150 -11.35 -5.59 1.45
C ARG A 150 -12.33 -6.73 1.77
N GLN A 151 -13.31 -7.00 0.92
CA GLN A 151 -14.29 -8.07 1.14
C GLN A 151 -13.61 -9.43 1.18
N LEU A 152 -12.68 -9.72 0.25
CA LEU A 152 -11.89 -10.94 0.25
C LEU A 152 -11.10 -11.12 1.55
N ARG A 153 -10.38 -10.08 1.98
CA ARG A 153 -9.63 -10.08 3.25
C ARG A 153 -10.54 -10.36 4.46
N LEU A 154 -11.72 -9.75 4.51
CA LEU A 154 -12.69 -9.96 5.60
C LEU A 154 -13.24 -11.39 5.61
N ILE A 155 -13.48 -11.99 4.44
CA ILE A 155 -13.90 -13.39 4.32
C ILE A 155 -12.77 -14.32 4.83
N LEU A 156 -11.55 -14.13 4.36
CA LEU A 156 -10.40 -14.94 4.77
C LEU A 156 -10.12 -14.81 6.28
N ALA A 157 -10.39 -13.65 6.86
CA ALA A 157 -10.29 -13.40 8.31
C ALA A 157 -11.50 -13.91 9.13
N GLY A 158 -12.50 -14.55 8.49
CA GLY A 158 -13.72 -15.01 9.17
C GLY A 158 -14.65 -13.88 9.66
N LYS A 159 -14.44 -12.64 9.19
CA LYS A 159 -15.19 -11.43 9.63
C LYS A 159 -16.34 -11.04 8.68
N MET A 160 -16.50 -11.75 7.57
CA MET A 160 -17.57 -11.55 6.58
C MET A 160 -17.96 -12.90 5.99
N LYS A 161 -19.24 -13.15 5.81
CA LYS A 161 -19.70 -14.34 5.08
C LYS A 161 -19.56 -14.10 3.57
N PRO A 162 -19.21 -15.12 2.76
CA PRO A 162 -19.12 -14.97 1.30
C PRO A 162 -20.41 -14.41 0.67
N ASN A 163 -21.56 -14.72 1.25
CA ASN A 163 -22.85 -14.22 0.78
C ASN A 163 -23.05 -12.72 0.93
N ASP A 164 -22.34 -12.08 1.83
CA ASP A 164 -22.44 -10.64 2.10
C ASP A 164 -21.45 -9.81 1.26
N ALA A 165 -20.58 -10.48 0.50
CA ALA A 165 -19.52 -9.84 -0.31
C ALA A 165 -20.04 -9.43 -1.71
N THR A 166 -20.89 -8.42 -1.77
CA THR A 166 -21.58 -7.97 -2.99
C THR A 166 -20.63 -7.55 -4.10
N GLU A 167 -19.59 -6.77 -3.77
CA GLU A 167 -18.61 -6.28 -4.73
C GLU A 167 -17.71 -7.39 -5.29
N LEU A 168 -17.37 -8.37 -4.44
CA LEU A 168 -16.56 -9.51 -4.86
C LEU A 168 -17.37 -10.43 -5.76
N LYS A 169 -18.64 -10.70 -5.42
CA LYS A 169 -19.55 -11.54 -6.23
C LYS A 169 -19.78 -10.97 -7.63
N ALA A 170 -19.84 -9.66 -7.78
CA ALA A 170 -20.05 -9.01 -9.08
C ALA A 170 -18.94 -9.33 -10.12
N LEU A 171 -17.83 -9.96 -9.72
CA LEU A 171 -16.81 -10.45 -10.64
C LEU A 171 -17.13 -11.79 -11.31
N PHE A 172 -18.12 -12.52 -10.77
CA PHE A 172 -18.45 -13.89 -11.19
C PHE A 172 -19.83 -14.02 -11.84
N VAL A 173 -20.46 -12.87 -12.09
CA VAL A 173 -21.80 -12.79 -12.71
C VAL A 173 -21.72 -12.22 -14.12
#